data_b7cd89bab184f4266341463e647c0bc7
#
_entry.id   b7cd89bab184f4266341463e647c0bc7
#
_cell.length_a   1.000
_cell.length_b   1.000
_cell.length_c   1.000
_cell.angle_alpha   90.00
_cell.angle_beta   90.00
_cell.angle_gamma   90.00
#
_symmetry.space_group_name_H-M   'P 1'
#
loop_
_entity.id
_entity.type
_entity.pdbx_description
1 polymer ?
#
loop_
_entity_poly.entity_id
_entity_poly.type
_entity_poly.pdbx_seq_one_letter_code
_entity_poly.pdbx_strand_id
1 'polypeptide(L)'
;DIRLIPLTDTVISKMLESSSAYTSEVIPAGTYTGQTTDISTIGVKSVLITKANVSDDTIEQLTSLLFEKESELSYSNSLKLELTYDFATDDIPIPFHNGAKRYYEACGYSTN
;
A
#
# COMPACT_ATOMS: atom_id res chain seq x y z
N ASP A 1 -21.42 -13.67 -14.67
CA ASP A 1 -20.02 -13.59 -15.10
C ASP A 1 -19.55 -12.13 -15.01
N ILE A 2 -18.39 -11.91 -14.41
CA ILE A 2 -17.73 -10.60 -14.32
C ILE A 2 -16.58 -10.63 -15.32
N ARG A 3 -16.41 -9.54 -16.09
CA ARG A 3 -15.27 -9.34 -16.96
C ARG A 3 -14.51 -8.10 -16.51
N LEU A 4 -13.24 -8.25 -16.20
CA LEU A 4 -12.33 -7.13 -15.96
C LEU A 4 -11.90 -6.53 -17.31
N ILE A 5 -11.87 -5.21 -17.37
CA ILE A 5 -11.43 -4.46 -18.55
C ILE A 5 -10.09 -3.82 -18.19
N PRO A 6 -8.98 -4.18 -18.88
CA PRO A 6 -7.69 -3.56 -18.62
C PRO A 6 -7.73 -2.07 -19.00
N LEU A 7 -7.06 -1.25 -18.21
CA LEU A 7 -6.81 0.14 -18.57
C LEU A 7 -5.63 0.18 -19.55
N THR A 8 -5.71 1.08 -20.53
CA THR A 8 -4.59 1.31 -21.44
C THR A 8 -3.50 2.15 -20.76
N ASP A 9 -2.25 2.00 -21.18
CA ASP A 9 -1.11 2.78 -20.65
C ASP A 9 -1.38 4.29 -20.70
N THR A 10 -2.04 4.77 -21.78
CA THR A 10 -2.41 6.18 -21.91
C THR A 10 -3.38 6.64 -20.83
N VAL A 11 -4.33 5.80 -20.44
CA VAL A 11 -5.30 6.13 -19.38
C VAL A 11 -4.60 6.09 -18.02
N ILE A 12 -3.79 5.06 -17.77
CA ILE A 12 -3.00 4.94 -16.53
C ILE A 12 -2.12 6.17 -16.36
N SER A 13 -1.32 6.53 -17.38
CA SER A 13 -0.44 7.71 -17.32
C SER A 13 -1.18 9.00 -16.98
N LYS A 14 -2.32 9.25 -17.61
CA LYS A 14 -3.14 10.45 -17.33
C LYS A 14 -3.69 10.45 -15.90
N MET A 15 -4.03 9.31 -15.36
CA MET A 15 -4.52 9.22 -13.99
C MET A 15 -3.40 9.45 -12.98
N LEU A 16 -2.21 8.89 -13.21
CA LEU A 16 -1.01 9.14 -12.38
C LEU A 16 -0.62 10.63 -12.40
N GLU A 17 -0.71 11.29 -13.54
CA GLU A 17 -0.48 12.74 -13.66
C GLU A 17 -1.54 13.57 -12.91
N SER A 18 -2.76 13.07 -12.79
CA SER A 18 -3.87 13.80 -12.15
C SER A 18 -3.79 13.83 -10.63
N SER A 19 -3.16 12.84 -10.00
CA SER A 19 -3.05 12.76 -8.55
C SER A 19 -1.93 11.81 -8.12
N SER A 20 -1.13 12.24 -7.15
CA SER A 20 -0.12 11.41 -6.48
C SER A 20 -0.70 10.29 -5.60
N ALA A 21 -2.01 10.24 -5.43
CA ALA A 21 -2.66 9.16 -4.68
C ALA A 21 -2.85 7.88 -5.51
N TYR A 22 -2.69 7.95 -6.83
CA TYR A 22 -2.80 6.78 -7.69
C TYR A 22 -1.46 6.12 -7.92
N THR A 23 -1.48 4.78 -7.99
CA THR A 23 -0.34 3.93 -8.36
C THR A 23 -0.71 3.06 -9.55
N SER A 24 0.28 2.68 -10.37
CA SER A 24 0.07 1.69 -11.43
C SER A 24 0.07 0.31 -10.80
N GLU A 25 -0.98 -0.46 -11.06
CA GLU A 25 -1.18 -1.77 -10.46
C GLU A 25 -1.52 -2.82 -11.51
N VAL A 26 -1.26 -4.07 -11.15
CA VAL A 26 -1.65 -5.24 -11.95
C VAL A 26 -2.45 -6.20 -11.08
N ILE A 27 -3.64 -6.57 -11.52
CA ILE A 27 -4.40 -7.66 -10.93
C ILE A 27 -3.90 -8.95 -11.59
N PRO A 28 -3.20 -9.84 -10.86
CA PRO A 28 -2.62 -11.06 -11.43
C PRO A 28 -3.69 -12.00 -11.97
N ALA A 29 -3.34 -12.74 -13.01
CA ALA A 29 -4.19 -13.81 -13.52
C ALA A 29 -4.58 -14.80 -12.40
N GLY A 30 -5.82 -15.23 -12.38
CA GLY A 30 -6.34 -16.15 -11.36
C GLY A 30 -6.80 -15.49 -10.06
N THR A 31 -6.71 -14.15 -9.93
CA THR A 31 -7.26 -13.44 -8.77
C THR A 31 -8.79 -13.63 -8.67
N TYR A 32 -9.46 -13.61 -9.80
CA TYR A 32 -10.91 -13.83 -9.86
C TYR A 32 -11.24 -15.05 -10.72
N THR A 33 -12.35 -15.71 -10.41
CA THR A 33 -12.82 -16.87 -11.17
C THR A 33 -13.02 -16.51 -12.64
N GLY A 34 -12.35 -17.24 -13.54
CA GLY A 34 -12.42 -17.03 -14.99
C GLY A 34 -11.46 -15.96 -15.54
N GLN A 35 -10.70 -15.29 -14.70
CA GLN A 35 -9.64 -14.38 -15.13
C GLN A 35 -8.37 -15.18 -15.48
N THR A 36 -7.99 -15.19 -16.75
CA THR A 36 -6.87 -15.99 -17.28
C THR A 36 -5.64 -15.17 -17.61
N THR A 37 -5.73 -13.85 -17.55
CA THR A 37 -4.64 -12.91 -17.89
C THR A 37 -4.51 -11.83 -16.82
N ASP A 38 -3.31 -11.27 -16.74
CA ASP A 38 -3.05 -10.08 -15.92
C ASP A 38 -3.85 -8.88 -16.43
N ILE A 39 -4.31 -8.05 -15.54
CA ILE A 39 -5.11 -6.86 -15.86
C ILE A 39 -4.43 -5.61 -15.32
N SER A 40 -3.94 -4.76 -16.22
CA SER A 40 -3.38 -3.45 -15.85
C SER A 40 -4.49 -2.52 -15.38
N THR A 41 -4.26 -1.86 -14.26
CA THR A 41 -5.20 -0.95 -13.60
C THR A 41 -4.46 0.13 -12.82
N ILE A 42 -5.20 0.91 -12.07
CA ILE A 42 -4.67 1.83 -11.06
C ILE A 42 -5.09 1.35 -9.67
N GLY A 43 -4.26 1.63 -8.69
CA GLY A 43 -4.54 1.42 -7.28
C GLY A 43 -4.55 2.72 -6.49
N VAL A 44 -5.04 2.61 -5.26
CA VAL A 44 -4.92 3.65 -4.23
C VAL A 44 -4.44 2.96 -2.96
N LYS A 45 -3.35 3.45 -2.40
CA LYS A 45 -2.84 2.89 -1.14
C LYS A 45 -3.74 3.26 0.03
N SER A 46 -4.05 2.29 0.86
CA SER A 46 -4.66 2.55 2.17
C SER A 46 -3.58 3.00 3.14
N VAL A 47 -3.80 4.11 3.83
CA VAL A 47 -2.84 4.71 4.76
C VAL A 47 -3.45 4.76 6.14
N LEU A 48 -2.74 4.26 7.15
CA LEU A 48 -3.11 4.43 8.54
C LEU A 48 -2.66 5.81 9.01
N ILE A 49 -3.59 6.65 9.42
CA ILE A 49 -3.32 8.01 9.86
C ILE A 49 -3.51 8.18 11.37
N THR A 50 -2.73 9.06 11.95
CA THR A 50 -2.81 9.42 13.37
C THR A 50 -2.61 10.92 13.56
N LYS A 51 -2.89 11.41 14.77
CA LYS A 51 -2.59 12.81 15.12
C LYS A 51 -1.09 12.96 15.38
N ALA A 52 -0.53 14.10 14.98
CA ALA A 52 0.89 14.39 15.17
C ALA A 52 1.35 14.48 16.64
N ASN A 53 0.42 14.65 17.58
CA ASN A 53 0.72 14.75 19.02
C ASN A 53 0.63 13.41 19.77
N VAL A 54 0.40 12.30 19.10
CA VAL A 54 0.55 10.97 19.71
C VAL A 54 2.04 10.74 19.99
N SER A 55 2.38 10.02 21.05
CA SER A 55 3.80 9.83 21.40
C SER A 55 4.53 9.03 20.32
N ASP A 56 5.76 9.43 20.01
CA ASP A 56 6.60 8.75 19.03
C ASP A 56 6.80 7.27 19.37
N ASP A 57 7.00 6.96 20.64
CA ASP A 57 7.18 5.57 21.11
C ASP A 57 5.94 4.71 20.87
N THR A 58 4.76 5.28 21.05
CA THR A 58 3.49 4.57 20.78
C THR A 58 3.35 4.26 19.28
N ILE A 59 3.66 5.22 18.43
CA ILE A 59 3.54 5.02 16.97
C ILE A 59 4.65 4.12 16.44
N GLU A 60 5.86 4.20 16.97
CA GLU A 60 6.95 3.28 16.63
C GLU A 60 6.58 1.82 16.97
N GLN A 61 6.05 1.58 18.17
CA GLN A 61 5.57 0.25 18.57
C GLN A 61 4.40 -0.24 17.72
N LEU A 62 3.45 0.64 17.41
CA LEU A 62 2.32 0.30 16.54
C LEU A 62 2.80 -0.09 15.15
N THR A 63 3.74 0.66 14.58
CA THR A 63 4.31 0.37 13.26
C THR A 63 5.04 -0.98 13.27
N SER A 64 5.86 -1.25 14.29
CA SER A 64 6.50 -2.57 14.47
C SER A 64 5.48 -3.70 14.51
N LEU A 65 4.44 -3.56 15.31
CA LEU A 65 3.39 -4.57 15.46
C LEU A 65 2.66 -4.88 14.14
N LEU A 66 2.44 -3.88 13.29
CA LEU A 66 1.81 -4.09 11.98
C LEU A 66 2.62 -5.05 11.12
N PHE A 67 3.95 -4.93 11.10
CA PHE A 67 4.83 -5.83 10.35
C PHE A 67 4.99 -7.19 11.04
N GLU A 68 5.12 -7.22 12.36
CA GLU A 68 5.24 -8.46 13.11
C GLU A 68 3.98 -9.35 13.01
N LYS A 69 2.81 -8.70 12.88
CA LYS A 69 1.50 -9.35 12.85
C LYS A 69 0.84 -9.37 11.47
N GLU A 70 1.58 -9.09 10.41
CA GLU A 70 1.07 -9.03 9.04
C GLU A 70 0.24 -10.27 8.67
N SER A 71 0.74 -11.46 9.00
CA SER A 71 0.05 -12.72 8.72
C SER A 71 -1.28 -12.87 9.46
N GLU A 72 -1.39 -12.30 10.66
CA GLU A 72 -2.63 -12.30 11.44
C GLU A 72 -3.65 -11.27 10.90
N LEU A 73 -3.16 -10.13 10.40
CA LEU A 73 -3.98 -9.08 9.79
C LEU A 73 -4.54 -9.50 8.43
N SER A 74 -3.81 -10.31 7.68
CA SER A 74 -4.24 -10.87 6.39
C SER A 74 -5.42 -11.86 6.51
N TYR A 75 -5.76 -12.28 7.73
CA TYR A 75 -6.69 -13.36 7.99
C TYR A 75 -8.18 -13.03 7.66
N SER A 76 -8.53 -11.77 7.57
CA SER A 76 -9.93 -11.37 7.39
C SER A 76 -10.38 -11.19 5.93
N ASN A 77 -9.45 -11.22 4.97
CA ASN A 77 -9.74 -11.02 3.56
C ASN A 77 -9.02 -12.06 2.70
N SER A 78 -9.70 -12.56 1.68
CA SER A 78 -9.12 -13.40 0.61
C SER A 78 -8.04 -12.69 -0.23
N LEU A 79 -7.77 -11.43 0.03
CA LEU A 79 -6.68 -10.66 -0.54
C LEU A 79 -5.51 -10.72 0.44
N LYS A 80 -4.37 -11.25 -0.01
CA LYS A 80 -3.12 -11.18 0.76
C LYS A 80 -2.76 -9.71 0.95
N LEU A 81 -2.60 -9.31 2.19
CA LEU A 81 -2.01 -8.02 2.51
C LEU A 81 -0.50 -8.19 2.33
N GLU A 82 0.07 -7.69 1.24
CA GLU A 82 1.51 -7.66 1.07
C GLU A 82 2.06 -6.38 1.71
N LEU A 83 2.26 -6.42 3.02
CA LEU A 83 2.85 -5.32 3.76
C LEU A 83 4.38 -5.43 3.68
N THR A 84 4.97 -4.98 2.58
CA THR A 84 6.42 -4.84 2.47
C THR A 84 6.86 -3.44 2.91
N TYR A 85 8.13 -3.29 3.31
CA TYR A 85 8.68 -1.98 3.67
C TYR A 85 8.63 -1.00 2.49
N ASP A 86 9.01 -1.44 1.29
CA ASP A 86 8.93 -0.61 0.08
C ASP A 86 7.49 -0.16 -0.18
N PHE A 87 6.52 -1.07 -0.11
CA PHE A 87 5.11 -0.71 -0.26
C PHE A 87 4.65 0.30 0.79
N ALA A 88 5.14 0.19 2.02
CA ALA A 88 4.73 1.04 3.13
C ALA A 88 5.40 2.43 3.10
N THR A 89 6.56 2.58 2.44
CA THR A 89 7.32 3.84 2.43
C THR A 89 7.27 4.59 1.11
N ASP A 90 7.04 3.90 -0.01
CA ASP A 90 7.01 4.52 -1.33
C ASP A 90 5.66 5.22 -1.61
N ASP A 91 5.73 6.34 -2.32
CA ASP A 91 4.56 7.07 -2.82
C ASP A 91 3.48 7.39 -1.76
N ILE A 92 3.89 7.67 -0.52
CA ILE A 92 2.98 8.14 0.52
C ILE A 92 2.86 9.67 0.42
N PRO A 93 1.67 10.22 0.10
CA PRO A 93 1.50 11.64 -0.21
C PRO A 93 1.41 12.55 1.02
N ILE A 94 1.46 11.99 2.23
CA ILE A 94 1.37 12.72 3.50
C ILE A 94 2.62 12.49 4.34
N PRO A 95 3.02 13.45 5.21
CA PRO A 95 4.16 13.26 6.08
C PRO A 95 4.00 12.09 7.03
N PHE A 96 5.07 11.33 7.21
CA PHE A 96 5.12 10.28 8.22
C PHE A 96 5.16 10.87 9.63
N HIS A 97 4.51 10.22 10.58
CA HIS A 97 4.69 10.50 12.00
C HIS A 97 6.12 10.15 12.42
N ASN A 98 6.72 10.94 13.33
CA ASN A 98 8.11 10.73 13.77
C ASN A 98 8.37 9.32 14.30
N GLY A 99 7.43 8.74 15.05
CA GLY A 99 7.55 7.36 15.53
C GLY A 99 7.62 6.33 14.40
N ALA A 100 6.82 6.50 13.34
CA ALA A 100 6.88 5.66 12.17
C ALA A 100 8.21 5.83 11.41
N LYS A 101 8.70 7.08 11.26
CA LYS A 101 10.01 7.36 10.68
C LYS A 101 11.12 6.61 11.41
N ARG A 102 11.17 6.71 12.72
CA ARG A 102 12.19 6.02 13.54
C ARG A 102 12.20 4.53 13.28
N TYR A 103 11.03 3.90 13.20
CA TYR A 103 10.93 2.47 12.90
C TYR A 103 11.46 2.14 11.50
N TYR A 104 10.99 2.82 10.46
CA TYR A 104 11.43 2.56 9.08
C TYR A 104 12.93 2.81 8.90
N GLU A 105 13.47 3.90 9.45
CA GLU A 105 14.90 4.22 9.41
C GLU A 105 15.73 3.16 10.13
N ALA A 106 15.27 2.65 11.28
CA ALA A 106 15.92 1.55 11.98
C ALA A 106 15.93 0.24 11.16
N CYS A 107 14.95 0.07 10.28
CA CYS A 107 14.90 -1.05 9.33
C CYS A 107 15.68 -0.78 8.02
N GLY A 108 16.28 0.41 7.85
CA GLY A 108 17.08 0.79 6.68
C GLY A 108 16.29 1.44 5.53
N TYR A 109 15.07 1.88 5.79
CA TYR A 109 14.19 2.52 4.80
C TYR A 109 14.08 4.03 5.05
N SER A 110 14.18 4.83 3.98
CA SER A 110 13.99 6.27 4.05
C SER A 110 12.51 6.60 3.98
N THR A 111 12.10 7.61 4.76
CA THR A 111 10.76 8.20 4.69
C THR A 111 10.87 9.66 4.29
N ASN A 112 10.12 10.09 3.32
CA ASN A 112 10.08 11.49 2.86
C ASN A 112 9.35 12.40 3.86
#